data_2e6f67ced9127cd0623acd215ff8f8af
#
_entry.id   2e6f67ced9127cd0623acd215ff8f8af
#
_cell.length_a   1.000
_cell.length_b   1.000
_cell.length_c   1.000
_cell.angle_alpha   90.00
_cell.angle_beta   90.00
_cell.angle_gamma   90.00
#
_symmetry.space_group_name_H-M   'P 1'
#
loop_
_entity.id
_entity.type
_entity.pdbx_description
1 polymer ?
#
loop_
_entity_poly.entity_id
_entity_poly.type
_entity_poly.pdbx_seq_one_letter_code
_entity_poly.pdbx_strand_id
1 'polypeptide(L)'
;MQKSDRILRIVMSVILPVAMLFLAREMAYVRAAYVPKENKQCIVIDVGHGGFDPGKVGVTGCLEKDINLQIARKLKVFLEMEGVEVILTRNEDT
;
A
#
# COMPACT_ATOMS: atom_id res chain seq x y z
N MET A 1 35.54 -17.01 45.46
CA MET A 1 34.49 -16.39 44.62
C MET A 1 33.33 -16.07 45.52
N GLN A 2 33.07 -14.81 45.74
CA GLN A 2 32.03 -14.38 46.67
C GLN A 2 30.63 -14.69 46.11
N LYS A 3 29.66 -14.84 46.96
CA LYS A 3 28.24 -15.15 46.65
C LYS A 3 27.65 -14.10 45.69
N SER A 4 28.13 -12.84 45.80
CA SER A 4 27.75 -11.71 44.96
C SER A 4 28.15 -11.89 43.48
N ASP A 5 29.38 -12.43 43.25
CA ASP A 5 29.87 -12.60 41.87
C ASP A 5 29.10 -13.68 41.10
N ARG A 6 28.61 -14.68 41.81
CA ARG A 6 27.81 -15.76 41.27
C ARG A 6 26.43 -15.24 40.87
N ILE A 7 25.81 -14.46 41.75
CA ILE A 7 24.51 -13.83 41.48
C ILE A 7 24.63 -12.85 40.31
N LEU A 8 25.68 -12.03 40.31
CA LEU A 8 25.90 -11.07 39.21
C LEU A 8 26.05 -11.78 37.85
N ARG A 9 26.80 -12.88 37.77
CA ARG A 9 26.94 -13.67 36.54
C ARG A 9 25.63 -14.26 36.07
N ILE A 10 24.81 -14.80 36.97
CA ILE A 10 23.48 -15.36 36.65
C ILE A 10 22.56 -14.23 36.14
N VAL A 11 22.54 -13.10 36.81
CA VAL A 11 21.71 -11.96 36.42
C VAL A 11 22.13 -11.44 35.04
N MET A 12 23.43 -11.28 34.81
CA MET A 12 23.94 -10.82 33.51
C MET A 12 23.68 -11.83 32.40
N SER A 13 23.77 -13.13 32.66
CA SER A 13 23.50 -14.17 31.66
C SER A 13 22.03 -14.26 31.24
N VAL A 14 21.13 -13.75 32.06
CA VAL A 14 19.69 -13.70 31.73
C VAL A 14 19.31 -12.34 31.12
N ILE A 15 19.75 -11.24 31.72
CA ILE A 15 19.39 -9.89 31.27
C ILE A 15 19.93 -9.58 29.87
N LEU A 16 21.18 -9.97 29.59
CA LEU A 16 21.82 -9.65 28.31
C LEU A 16 21.09 -10.29 27.10
N PRO A 17 20.81 -11.60 27.10
CA PRO A 17 20.06 -12.19 25.97
C PRO A 17 18.62 -11.69 25.88
N VAL A 18 17.95 -11.40 26.99
CA VAL A 18 16.59 -10.82 26.96
C VAL A 18 16.61 -9.42 26.35
N ALA A 19 17.58 -8.58 26.72
CA ALA A 19 17.77 -7.26 26.14
C ALA A 19 18.11 -7.35 24.64
N MET A 20 18.94 -8.31 24.21
CA MET A 20 19.26 -8.55 22.81
C MET A 20 18.03 -9.00 22.00
N LEU A 21 17.20 -9.88 22.57
CA LEU A 21 15.93 -10.29 21.92
C LEU A 21 14.98 -9.10 21.76
N PHE A 22 14.91 -8.23 22.76
CA PHE A 22 14.07 -7.04 22.72
C PHE A 22 14.54 -6.07 21.63
N LEU A 23 15.86 -5.79 21.58
CA LEU A 23 16.47 -4.95 20.55
C LEU A 23 16.28 -5.54 19.14
N ALA A 24 16.47 -6.85 18.98
CA ALA A 24 16.25 -7.52 17.70
C ALA A 24 14.82 -7.40 17.21
N ARG A 25 13.86 -7.49 18.13
CA ARG A 25 12.43 -7.30 17.84
C ARG A 25 12.12 -5.87 17.38
N GLU A 26 12.65 -4.87 18.08
CA GLU A 26 12.47 -3.46 17.72
C GLU A 26 13.12 -3.12 16.37
N MET A 27 14.30 -3.66 16.11
CA MET A 27 14.98 -3.50 14.81
C MET A 27 14.21 -4.17 13.67
N ALA A 28 13.61 -5.34 13.91
CA ALA A 28 12.77 -6.03 12.93
C ALA A 28 11.50 -5.21 12.62
N TYR A 29 10.90 -4.60 13.65
CA TYR A 29 9.74 -3.74 13.50
C TYR A 29 10.06 -2.48 12.68
N VAL A 30 11.16 -1.80 13.00
CA VAL A 30 11.64 -0.62 12.25
C VAL A 30 11.95 -0.99 10.80
N ARG A 31 12.58 -2.15 10.56
CA ARG A 31 12.89 -2.63 9.21
C ARG A 31 11.65 -2.99 8.40
N ALA A 32 10.62 -3.54 9.04
CA ALA A 32 9.33 -3.81 8.40
C ALA A 32 8.55 -2.52 8.10
N ALA A 33 8.69 -1.50 8.97
CA ALA A 33 8.09 -0.18 8.74
C ALA A 33 8.85 0.66 7.70
N TYR A 34 10.16 0.44 7.56
CA TYR A 34 11.02 1.03 6.53
C TYR A 34 11.10 0.11 5.31
N VAL A 35 9.94 -0.17 4.71
CA VAL A 35 9.92 -0.62 3.32
C VAL A 35 10.33 0.61 2.50
N PRO A 36 11.48 0.58 1.77
CA PRO A 36 11.76 1.63 0.81
C PRO A 36 10.50 1.74 -0.05
N LYS A 37 10.08 2.95 -0.32
CA LYS A 37 9.07 3.21 -1.35
C LYS A 37 9.73 2.77 -2.66
N GLU A 38 9.70 1.45 -2.92
CA GLU A 38 10.02 0.95 -4.25
C GLU A 38 9.20 1.78 -5.20
N ASN A 39 9.78 2.19 -6.30
CA ASN A 39 9.13 2.93 -7.36
C ASN A 39 7.75 2.33 -7.60
N LYS A 40 6.73 2.85 -6.93
CA LYS A 40 5.36 2.41 -7.18
C LYS A 40 5.11 2.69 -8.64
N GLN A 41 4.85 1.64 -9.38
CA GLN A 41 4.41 1.79 -10.75
C GLN A 41 3.18 2.68 -10.72
N CYS A 42 3.22 3.77 -11.45
CA CYS A 42 2.10 4.68 -11.62
C CYS A 42 1.50 4.46 -13.00
N ILE A 43 0.21 4.16 -13.05
CA ILE A 43 -0.55 3.96 -14.28
C ILE A 43 -1.55 5.10 -14.40
N VAL A 44 -1.59 5.70 -15.58
CA VAL A 44 -2.62 6.67 -15.95
C VAL A 44 -3.67 5.96 -16.81
N ILE A 45 -4.91 6.01 -16.39
CA ILE A 45 -6.05 5.50 -17.16
C ILE A 45 -6.75 6.70 -17.78
N ASP A 46 -6.73 6.77 -19.09
CA ASP A 46 -7.48 7.77 -19.83
C ASP A 46 -8.93 7.32 -20.00
N VAL A 47 -9.84 8.07 -19.39
CA VAL A 47 -11.28 7.77 -19.41
C VAL A 47 -11.90 8.51 -20.58
N GLY A 48 -12.05 7.82 -21.70
CA GLY A 48 -12.56 8.39 -22.95
C GLY A 48 -13.97 8.96 -22.83
N HIS A 49 -14.24 10.02 -23.62
CA HIS A 49 -15.47 10.80 -23.63
C HIS A 49 -15.74 11.49 -22.28
N GLY A 50 -16.80 12.24 -22.15
CA GLY A 50 -17.19 12.93 -20.91
C GLY A 50 -17.79 14.30 -21.17
N GLY A 51 -18.48 14.85 -20.18
CA GLY A 51 -19.15 16.14 -20.28
C GLY A 51 -20.13 16.19 -21.45
N PHE A 52 -19.91 17.07 -22.39
CA PHE A 52 -20.72 17.24 -23.60
C PHE A 52 -20.50 16.17 -24.68
N ASP A 53 -19.45 15.36 -24.55
CA ASP A 53 -19.17 14.24 -25.46
C ASP A 53 -19.66 12.92 -24.87
N PRO A 54 -20.84 12.42 -25.26
CA PRO A 54 -21.38 11.18 -24.73
C PRO A 54 -20.69 9.94 -25.31
N GLY A 55 -19.92 10.06 -26.38
CA GLY A 55 -19.50 8.95 -27.20
C GLY A 55 -20.70 8.31 -27.89
N LYS A 56 -20.64 7.00 -28.08
CA LYS A 56 -21.74 6.27 -28.70
C LYS A 56 -22.93 6.16 -27.73
N VAL A 57 -24.13 6.36 -28.25
CA VAL A 57 -25.37 6.13 -27.51
C VAL A 57 -25.91 4.75 -27.87
N GLY A 58 -26.07 3.91 -26.85
CA GLY A 58 -26.63 2.56 -27.03
C GLY A 58 -28.13 2.59 -27.31
N VAL A 59 -28.66 1.47 -27.79
CA VAL A 59 -30.09 1.30 -28.12
C VAL A 59 -31.01 1.48 -26.90
N THR A 60 -30.48 1.27 -25.68
CA THR A 60 -31.19 1.44 -24.41
C THR A 60 -31.01 2.84 -23.80
N GLY A 61 -30.31 3.74 -24.49
CA GLY A 61 -29.97 5.07 -24.00
C GLY A 61 -28.71 5.13 -23.14
N CYS A 62 -27.97 4.04 -22.98
CA CYS A 62 -26.68 4.03 -22.28
C CYS A 62 -25.64 4.85 -23.03
N LEU A 63 -24.91 5.69 -22.31
CA LEU A 63 -23.84 6.51 -22.85
C LEU A 63 -22.48 5.85 -22.69
N GLU A 64 -21.67 5.88 -23.74
CA GLU A 64 -20.33 5.30 -23.72
C GLU A 64 -19.47 5.95 -22.63
N LYS A 65 -19.56 7.26 -22.43
CA LYS A 65 -18.84 8.00 -21.41
C LYS A 65 -19.08 7.44 -19.99
N ASP A 66 -20.31 7.04 -19.68
CA ASP A 66 -20.70 6.53 -18.37
C ASP A 66 -20.15 5.11 -18.16
N ILE A 67 -20.18 4.29 -19.19
CA ILE A 67 -19.61 2.94 -19.19
C ILE A 67 -18.09 3.01 -19.02
N ASN A 68 -17.44 3.88 -19.76
CA ASN A 68 -15.99 4.09 -19.67
C ASN A 68 -15.58 4.51 -18.25
N LEU A 69 -16.31 5.42 -17.63
CA LEU A 69 -16.02 5.86 -16.26
C LEU A 69 -16.21 4.73 -15.24
N GLN A 70 -17.25 3.93 -15.37
CA GLN A 70 -17.47 2.79 -14.47
C GLN A 70 -16.37 1.74 -14.61
N ILE A 71 -15.96 1.41 -15.83
CA ILE A 71 -14.88 0.46 -16.08
C ILE A 71 -13.56 0.99 -15.49
N ALA A 72 -13.24 2.26 -15.75
CA ALA A 72 -12.02 2.88 -15.27
C ALA A 72 -11.95 2.89 -13.73
N ARG A 73 -13.04 3.20 -13.05
CA ARG A 73 -13.12 3.17 -11.59
C ARG A 73 -12.92 1.76 -11.03
N LYS A 74 -13.51 0.75 -11.63
CA LYS A 74 -13.32 -0.65 -11.21
C LYS A 74 -11.89 -1.10 -11.44
N LEU A 75 -11.32 -0.80 -12.60
CA LEU A 75 -9.94 -1.13 -12.92
C LEU A 75 -8.96 -0.46 -11.96
N LYS A 76 -9.21 0.82 -11.61
CA LYS A 76 -8.41 1.52 -10.60
C LYS A 76 -8.38 0.76 -9.27
N VAL A 77 -9.52 0.33 -8.76
CA VAL A 77 -9.61 -0.42 -7.50
C VAL A 77 -8.79 -1.71 -7.57
N PHE A 78 -8.90 -2.49 -8.65
CA PHE A 78 -8.13 -3.72 -8.82
C PHE A 78 -6.62 -3.47 -8.85
N LEU A 79 -6.18 -2.48 -9.61
CA LEU A 79 -4.75 -2.16 -9.70
C LEU A 79 -4.18 -1.61 -8.39
N GLU A 80 -4.95 -0.81 -7.66
CA GLU A 80 -4.54 -0.31 -6.34
C GLU A 80 -4.44 -1.42 -5.30
N MET A 81 -5.28 -2.45 -5.38
CA MET A 81 -5.15 -3.66 -4.54
C MET A 81 -3.85 -4.43 -4.82
N GLU A 82 -3.33 -4.38 -6.05
CA GLU A 82 -2.04 -4.95 -6.43
C GLU A 82 -0.85 -4.03 -6.10
N GLY A 83 -1.08 -2.91 -5.42
CA GLY A 83 -0.05 -1.97 -4.99
C GLY A 83 0.39 -0.97 -6.06
N VAL A 84 -0.33 -0.87 -7.16
CA VAL A 84 -0.07 0.10 -8.25
C VAL A 84 -0.76 1.42 -7.94
N GLU A 85 -0.07 2.54 -8.13
CA GLU A 85 -0.69 3.86 -8.07
C GLU A 85 -1.45 4.13 -9.37
N VAL A 86 -2.71 4.55 -9.29
CA VAL A 86 -3.55 4.77 -10.47
C VAL A 86 -4.13 6.17 -10.49
N ILE A 87 -3.91 6.87 -11.59
CA ILE A 87 -4.47 8.21 -11.86
C ILE A 87 -5.51 8.07 -12.98
N LEU A 88 -6.71 8.57 -12.74
CA LEU A 88 -7.72 8.71 -13.79
C LEU A 88 -7.66 10.11 -14.38
N THR A 89 -7.82 10.23 -15.71
CA THR A 89 -7.87 11.54 -16.39
C THR A 89 -9.13 12.32 -16.01
N ARG A 90 -10.19 11.64 -15.64
CA ARG A 90 -11.38 12.21 -15.01
C ARG A 90 -12.00 11.20 -14.04
N ASN A 91 -12.65 11.67 -13.01
CA ASN A 91 -13.37 10.84 -12.04
C ASN A 91 -14.86 11.17 -11.96
N GLU A 92 -15.28 12.13 -12.73
CA GLU A 92 -16.66 12.62 -12.85
C GLU A 92 -17.04 12.77 -14.31
N ASP A 93 -18.27 13.14 -14.56
CA ASP A 93 -18.78 13.44 -15.91
C ASP A 93 -18.37 14.86 -16.33
N THR A 94 -17.09 14.97 -16.66
CA THR A 94 -16.46 16.23 -17.10
C THR A 94 -15.82 16.08 -18.45
#